data_0298a465138c2bcf3fe55e156496d5e6
#
_entry.id   0298a465138c2bcf3fe55e156496d5e6
#
_cell.length_a   1.000
_cell.length_b   1.000
_cell.length_c   1.000
_cell.angle_alpha   90.00
_cell.angle_beta   90.00
_cell.angle_gamma   90.00
#
_symmetry.space_group_name_H-M   'P 1'
#
loop_
_entity.id
_entity.type
_entity.pdbx_description
1 polymer ?
#
loop_
_entity_poly.entity_id
_entity_poly.type
_entity_poly.pdbx_seq_one_letter_code
_entity_poly.pdbx_strand_id
1 'polypeptide(L)'
;LGKLVALVQALRAGGVSTLESLDIGGGLGIRPQPEAGPGMDPSALAAVVGPLAAEAGLPVTMEPGRFLVGSAGVLLTEVLYRKHSGGRDFVIVDAAMNDLLRPSLYKAHHEIVEVVPAGRPAGPVDVVGPICETGDFLALERTLPKVEPGERLATLCAGAYGFAMSSN
;
A
#
# COMPACT_ATOMS: atom_id res chain seq x y z
N LEU A 1 17.80 9.12 10.93
CA LEU A 1 19.11 9.19 10.26
C LEU A 1 20.20 9.73 11.20
N GLY A 2 20.06 10.88 11.85
CA GLY A 2 21.06 11.40 12.77
C GLY A 2 21.53 10.41 13.85
N LYS A 3 20.63 9.58 14.40
CA LYS A 3 21.00 8.51 15.34
C LYS A 3 21.89 7.44 14.70
N LEU A 4 21.70 7.14 13.42
CA LEU A 4 22.55 6.17 12.71
C LEU A 4 23.96 6.73 12.48
N VAL A 5 24.06 8.01 12.10
CA VAL A 5 25.35 8.68 11.95
C VAL A 5 26.10 8.69 13.28
N ALA A 6 25.45 9.05 14.37
CA ALA A 6 26.05 9.02 15.71
C ALA A 6 26.50 7.60 16.12
N LEU A 7 25.72 6.57 15.74
CA LEU A 7 26.12 5.18 15.98
C LEU A 7 27.37 4.80 15.18
N VAL A 8 27.46 5.18 13.90
CA VAL A 8 28.64 4.96 13.06
C VAL A 8 29.88 5.61 13.69
N GLN A 9 29.75 6.84 14.16
CA GLN A 9 30.85 7.57 14.82
C GLN A 9 31.27 6.88 16.12
N ALA A 10 30.32 6.46 16.94
CA ALA A 10 30.60 5.74 18.20
C ALA A 10 31.30 4.40 17.96
N LEU A 11 30.86 3.63 16.95
CA LEU A 11 31.47 2.36 16.59
C LEU A 11 32.91 2.53 16.10
N ARG A 12 33.17 3.54 15.26
CA ARG A 12 34.52 3.87 14.81
C ARG A 12 35.44 4.31 15.96
N ALA A 13 34.92 5.13 16.88
CA ALA A 13 35.65 5.53 18.08
C ALA A 13 35.95 4.33 18.99
N GLY A 14 35.06 3.30 18.98
CA GLY A 14 35.29 2.02 19.67
C GLY A 14 36.20 1.04 18.93
N GLY A 15 36.85 1.45 17.83
CA GLY A 15 37.80 0.63 17.07
C GLY A 15 37.19 -0.26 15.97
N VAL A 16 35.90 -0.11 15.64
CA VAL A 16 35.27 -0.84 14.53
C VAL A 16 35.68 -0.18 13.20
N SER A 17 36.49 -0.87 12.41
CA SER A 17 37.01 -0.40 11.12
C SER A 17 36.39 -1.08 9.90
N THR A 18 35.46 -2.02 10.10
CA THR A 18 34.89 -2.88 9.05
C THR A 18 33.55 -2.41 8.52
N LEU A 19 33.11 -1.18 8.85
CA LEU A 19 31.86 -0.62 8.35
C LEU A 19 32.04 -0.21 6.87
N GLU A 20 31.27 -0.85 5.98
CA GLU A 20 31.37 -0.67 4.52
C GLU A 20 30.21 0.14 3.95
N SER A 21 29.01 0.07 4.54
CA SER A 21 27.82 0.75 4.07
C SER A 21 26.85 1.05 5.21
N LEU A 22 25.90 1.93 4.95
CA LEU A 22 24.81 2.27 5.84
C LEU A 22 23.47 2.01 5.12
N ASP A 23 22.74 0.99 5.55
CA ASP A 23 21.40 0.76 5.08
C ASP A 23 20.40 1.57 5.93
N ILE A 24 19.60 2.41 5.27
CA ILE A 24 18.58 3.23 5.91
C ILE A 24 17.18 2.63 5.77
N GLY A 25 17.08 1.41 5.24
CA GLY A 25 15.86 0.67 5.05
C GLY A 25 14.95 1.25 3.95
N GLY A 26 13.68 0.95 4.05
CA GLY A 26 12.66 1.39 3.11
C GLY A 26 11.73 2.46 3.70
N GLY A 27 10.43 2.30 3.44
CA GLY A 27 9.38 3.14 4.00
C GLY A 27 9.00 4.36 3.16
N LEU A 28 9.55 4.51 1.94
CA LEU A 28 9.06 5.53 1.01
C LEU A 28 7.57 5.31 0.75
N GLY A 29 6.77 6.37 1.01
CA GLY A 29 5.33 6.36 0.80
C GLY A 29 4.98 6.36 -0.69
N ILE A 30 3.97 5.56 -1.06
CA ILE A 30 3.30 5.67 -2.34
C ILE A 30 2.02 6.48 -2.17
N ARG A 31 1.43 6.88 -3.28
CA ARG A 31 0.15 7.58 -3.35
C ARG A 31 -0.98 6.58 -3.55
N PRO A 32 -1.67 6.15 -2.49
CA PRO A 32 -2.75 5.18 -2.64
C PRO A 32 -4.06 5.83 -3.10
N GLN A 33 -4.17 7.16 -3.03
CA GLN A 33 -5.34 7.94 -3.44
C GLN A 33 -4.90 9.13 -4.29
N PRO A 34 -5.59 9.44 -5.39
CA PRO A 34 -5.31 10.61 -6.23
C PRO A 34 -5.33 11.93 -5.42
N GLU A 35 -6.24 12.04 -4.46
CA GLU A 35 -6.49 13.24 -3.64
C GLU A 35 -5.45 13.42 -2.52
N ALA A 36 -4.67 12.39 -2.20
CA ALA A 36 -3.69 12.41 -1.09
C ALA A 36 -2.48 13.33 -1.33
N GLY A 37 -2.53 14.17 -2.37
CA GLY A 37 -1.41 15.03 -2.72
C GLY A 37 -0.24 14.29 -3.40
N PRO A 38 0.88 14.93 -3.70
CA PRO A 38 2.05 14.27 -4.27
C PRO A 38 2.57 13.21 -3.30
N GLY A 39 2.89 12.01 -3.83
CA GLY A 39 3.64 11.00 -3.06
C GLY A 39 4.96 11.57 -2.56
N MET A 40 5.71 10.78 -1.80
CA MET A 40 7.02 11.22 -1.34
C MET A 40 7.94 11.50 -2.54
N ASP A 41 8.52 12.70 -2.59
CA ASP A 41 9.47 13.08 -3.61
C ASP A 41 10.86 12.50 -3.27
N PRO A 42 11.42 11.63 -4.12
CA PRO A 42 12.77 11.10 -3.92
C PRO A 42 13.84 12.20 -3.82
N SER A 43 13.66 13.32 -4.51
CA SER A 43 14.61 14.44 -4.47
C SER A 43 14.62 15.10 -3.09
N ALA A 44 13.45 15.26 -2.47
CA ALA A 44 13.35 15.77 -1.10
C ALA A 44 14.02 14.82 -0.09
N LEU A 45 13.86 13.50 -0.28
CA LEU A 45 14.57 12.52 0.53
C LEU A 45 16.09 12.62 0.32
N ALA A 46 16.56 12.68 -0.93
CA ALA A 46 17.97 12.78 -1.25
C ALA A 46 18.61 14.02 -0.63
N ALA A 47 17.89 15.15 -0.61
CA ALA A 47 18.36 16.39 0.04
C ALA A 47 18.59 16.24 1.56
N VAL A 48 17.85 15.34 2.22
CA VAL A 48 18.02 15.03 3.65
C VAL A 48 19.08 13.97 3.87
N VAL A 49 19.11 12.94 3.03
CA VAL A 49 20.01 11.78 3.18
C VAL A 49 21.44 12.13 2.78
N GLY A 50 21.63 12.91 1.70
CA GLY A 50 22.94 13.23 1.14
C GLY A 50 23.93 13.83 2.15
N PRO A 51 23.59 14.92 2.88
CA PRO A 51 24.45 15.49 3.90
C PRO A 51 24.82 14.50 5.00
N LEU A 52 23.87 13.69 5.45
CA LEU A 52 24.10 12.69 6.51
C LEU A 52 24.96 11.52 6.03
N ALA A 53 24.82 11.11 4.77
CA ALA A 53 25.70 10.12 4.14
C ALA A 53 27.14 10.64 4.06
N ALA A 54 27.30 11.89 3.66
CA ALA A 54 28.61 12.55 3.62
C ALA A 54 29.24 12.65 5.02
N GLU A 55 28.47 13.00 6.04
CA GLU A 55 28.92 13.03 7.44
C GLU A 55 29.34 11.64 7.94
N ALA A 56 28.58 10.60 7.63
CA ALA A 56 28.92 9.22 7.97
C ALA A 56 30.16 8.73 7.22
N GLY A 57 30.46 9.28 6.04
CA GLY A 57 31.55 8.83 5.18
C GLY A 57 31.39 7.37 4.71
N LEU A 58 30.16 6.94 4.50
CA LEU A 58 29.79 5.60 4.05
C LEU A 58 28.78 5.67 2.87
N PRO A 59 28.87 4.76 1.91
CA PRO A 59 27.79 4.55 0.95
C PRO A 59 26.46 4.26 1.65
N VAL A 60 25.37 4.86 1.15
CA VAL A 60 24.03 4.61 1.68
C VAL A 60 23.26 3.69 0.74
N THR A 61 22.68 2.64 1.30
CA THR A 61 21.75 1.73 0.65
C THR A 61 20.33 2.02 1.13
N MET A 62 19.35 1.79 0.25
CA MET A 62 17.93 1.94 0.55
C MET A 62 17.14 0.75 0.01
N GLU A 63 16.03 0.42 0.66
CA GLU A 63 15.14 -0.66 0.30
C GLU A 63 13.70 -0.16 0.00
N PRO A 64 13.48 0.69 -1.01
CA PRO A 64 12.20 1.37 -1.26
C PRO A 64 11.18 0.47 -1.95
N GLY A 65 11.00 -0.79 -1.51
CA GLY A 65 10.24 -1.83 -2.19
C GLY A 65 8.83 -1.40 -2.60
N ARG A 66 8.02 -0.92 -1.65
CA ARG A 66 6.65 -0.47 -1.95
C ARG A 66 6.62 0.71 -2.93
N PHE A 67 7.58 1.62 -2.84
CA PHE A 67 7.67 2.76 -3.75
C PHE A 67 7.93 2.30 -5.19
N LEU A 68 8.78 1.29 -5.37
CA LEU A 68 9.14 0.79 -6.70
C LEU A 68 8.03 -0.04 -7.35
N VAL A 69 7.38 -0.94 -6.60
CA VAL A 69 6.47 -1.92 -7.18
C VAL A 69 5.01 -1.78 -6.74
N GLY A 70 4.70 -0.94 -5.77
CA GLY A 70 3.34 -0.81 -5.25
C GLY A 70 2.32 -0.45 -6.32
N SER A 71 2.61 0.55 -7.14
CA SER A 71 1.74 1.00 -8.24
C SER A 71 1.83 0.14 -9.51
N ALA A 72 2.76 -0.82 -9.56
CA ALA A 72 2.95 -1.68 -10.74
C ALA A 72 1.95 -2.86 -10.80
N GLY A 73 1.15 -3.07 -9.76
CA GLY A 73 0.18 -4.17 -9.71
C GLY A 73 -1.22 -3.73 -9.31
N VAL A 74 -2.20 -4.45 -9.81
CA VAL A 74 -3.61 -4.32 -9.45
C VAL A 74 -4.17 -5.69 -9.11
N LEU A 75 -5.18 -5.73 -8.22
CA LEU A 75 -6.01 -6.91 -8.01
C LEU A 75 -7.32 -6.69 -8.78
N LEU A 76 -7.59 -7.56 -9.76
CA LEU A 76 -8.87 -7.60 -10.47
C LEU A 76 -9.83 -8.52 -9.75
N THR A 77 -11.08 -8.09 -9.62
CA THR A 77 -12.14 -8.87 -8.99
C THR A 77 -13.46 -8.67 -9.70
N GLU A 78 -14.32 -9.67 -9.69
CA GLU A 78 -15.66 -9.62 -10.27
C GLU A 78 -16.69 -9.38 -9.18
N VAL A 79 -17.67 -8.53 -9.46
CA VAL A 79 -18.83 -8.31 -8.59
C VAL A 79 -19.76 -9.52 -8.72
N LEU A 80 -19.92 -10.26 -7.63
CA LEU A 80 -20.82 -11.42 -7.59
C LEU A 80 -22.26 -10.99 -7.39
N TYR A 81 -22.52 -10.11 -6.42
CA TYR A 81 -23.83 -9.52 -6.19
C TYR A 81 -23.77 -8.33 -5.25
N ARG A 82 -24.90 -7.64 -5.11
CA ARG A 82 -25.07 -6.54 -4.17
C ARG A 82 -26.09 -6.91 -3.10
N LYS A 83 -25.91 -6.36 -1.90
CA LYS A 83 -26.81 -6.60 -0.78
C LYS A 83 -26.98 -5.30 0.01
N HIS A 84 -28.21 -5.04 0.45
CA HIS A 84 -28.50 -4.05 1.47
C HIS A 84 -28.86 -4.76 2.78
N SER A 85 -28.18 -4.45 3.87
CA SER A 85 -28.44 -5.08 5.17
C SER A 85 -27.98 -4.16 6.32
N GLY A 86 -28.78 -4.04 7.36
CA GLY A 86 -28.42 -3.23 8.53
C GLY A 86 -28.17 -1.76 8.22
N GLY A 87 -28.83 -1.20 7.20
CA GLY A 87 -28.64 0.20 6.79
C GLY A 87 -27.34 0.44 5.99
N ARG A 88 -26.66 -0.60 5.55
CA ARG A 88 -25.40 -0.53 4.77
C ARG A 88 -25.57 -1.25 3.43
N ASP A 89 -24.91 -0.71 2.42
CA ASP A 89 -24.81 -1.35 1.10
C ASP A 89 -23.49 -2.11 0.99
N PHE A 90 -23.59 -3.33 0.48
CA PHE A 90 -22.46 -4.23 0.28
C PHE A 90 -22.31 -4.55 -1.20
N VAL A 91 -21.06 -4.55 -1.67
CA VAL A 91 -20.63 -5.11 -2.94
C VAL A 91 -19.80 -6.36 -2.61
N ILE A 92 -20.36 -7.52 -2.93
CA ILE A 92 -19.71 -8.81 -2.71
C ILE A 92 -18.93 -9.17 -3.96
N VAL A 93 -17.66 -9.45 -3.80
CA VAL A 93 -16.73 -9.75 -4.90
C VAL A 93 -16.12 -11.13 -4.72
N ASP A 94 -15.46 -11.67 -5.76
CA ASP A 94 -14.80 -12.98 -5.72
C ASP A 94 -13.40 -12.93 -5.08
N ALA A 95 -12.77 -11.76 -4.99
CA ALA A 95 -11.55 -11.60 -4.23
C ALA A 95 -11.83 -11.43 -2.73
N ALA A 96 -10.89 -11.84 -1.89
CA ALA A 96 -11.03 -11.83 -0.44
C ALA A 96 -9.76 -11.34 0.28
N MET A 97 -9.82 -11.35 1.62
CA MET A 97 -8.69 -10.96 2.45
C MET A 97 -7.45 -11.85 2.25
N ASN A 98 -7.62 -13.09 1.79
CA ASN A 98 -6.51 -13.98 1.45
C ASN A 98 -5.79 -13.57 0.17
N ASP A 99 -6.44 -12.84 -0.74
CA ASP A 99 -5.82 -12.30 -1.96
C ASP A 99 -5.13 -10.96 -1.69
N LEU A 100 -5.73 -10.12 -0.84
CA LEU A 100 -5.20 -8.82 -0.44
C LEU A 100 -5.43 -8.58 1.05
N LEU A 101 -4.50 -9.02 1.87
CA LEU A 101 -4.62 -9.00 3.33
C LEU A 101 -4.52 -7.59 3.94
N ARG A 102 -3.89 -6.64 3.26
CA ARG A 102 -3.54 -5.34 3.82
C ARG A 102 -4.71 -4.48 4.32
N PRO A 103 -5.88 -4.42 3.65
CA PRO A 103 -7.04 -3.71 4.19
C PRO A 103 -7.48 -4.25 5.55
N SER A 104 -7.59 -5.57 5.66
CA SER A 104 -8.01 -6.26 6.89
C SER A 104 -6.96 -6.09 8.01
N LEU A 105 -5.69 -6.39 7.73
CA LEU A 105 -4.63 -6.44 8.74
C LEU A 105 -4.17 -5.05 9.21
N TYR A 106 -4.04 -4.10 8.28
CA TYR A 106 -3.45 -2.79 8.54
C TYR A 106 -4.41 -1.63 8.36
N LYS A 107 -5.67 -1.89 8.02
CA LYS A 107 -6.63 -0.86 7.57
C LYS A 107 -6.05 -0.01 6.42
N ALA A 108 -5.22 -0.66 5.58
CA ALA A 108 -4.56 0.01 4.48
C ALA A 108 -5.58 0.40 3.42
N HIS A 109 -5.49 1.64 2.97
CA HIS A 109 -6.29 2.11 1.86
C HIS A 109 -5.71 1.59 0.54
N HIS A 110 -6.57 1.00 -0.28
CA HIS A 110 -6.35 0.76 -1.70
C HIS A 110 -7.50 1.40 -2.47
N GLU A 111 -7.20 2.16 -3.51
CA GLU A 111 -8.23 2.71 -4.38
C GLU A 111 -8.90 1.59 -5.16
N ILE A 112 -10.23 1.64 -5.26
CA ILE A 112 -11.02 0.67 -6.01
C ILE A 112 -11.78 1.42 -7.08
N VAL A 113 -11.63 1.00 -8.33
CA VAL A 113 -12.25 1.65 -9.49
C VAL A 113 -12.96 0.63 -10.37
N GLU A 114 -13.96 1.08 -11.12
CA GLU A 114 -14.56 0.29 -12.19
C GLU A 114 -13.52 0.06 -13.30
N VAL A 115 -13.40 -1.17 -13.79
CA VAL A 115 -12.56 -1.47 -14.97
C VAL A 115 -13.16 -0.83 -16.22
N VAL A 116 -14.49 -0.82 -16.31
CA VAL A 116 -15.24 -0.15 -17.38
C VAL A 116 -16.21 0.83 -16.71
N PRO A 117 -15.92 2.13 -16.70
CA PRO A 117 -16.79 3.13 -16.10
C PRO A 117 -18.17 3.17 -16.77
N ALA A 118 -19.23 3.04 -15.99
CA ALA A 118 -20.59 3.06 -16.47
C ALA A 118 -21.31 4.40 -16.27
N GLY A 119 -20.67 5.38 -15.64
CA GLY A 119 -21.21 6.72 -15.42
C GLY A 119 -22.39 6.76 -14.45
N ARG A 120 -22.55 5.77 -13.59
CA ARG A 120 -23.64 5.68 -12.62
C ARG A 120 -23.36 6.50 -11.35
N PRO A 121 -24.38 6.92 -10.60
CA PRO A 121 -24.20 7.61 -9.34
C PRO A 121 -23.37 6.80 -8.37
N ALA A 122 -22.50 7.47 -7.61
CA ALA A 122 -21.69 6.87 -6.56
C ALA A 122 -22.34 7.04 -5.18
N GLY A 123 -22.07 6.11 -4.29
CA GLY A 123 -22.51 6.13 -2.90
C GLY A 123 -21.61 5.26 -2.00
N PRO A 124 -21.79 5.36 -0.67
CA PRO A 124 -21.00 4.59 0.27
C PRO A 124 -21.37 3.11 0.21
N VAL A 125 -20.36 2.25 0.07
CA VAL A 125 -20.51 0.78 0.09
C VAL A 125 -19.36 0.15 0.84
N ASP A 126 -19.60 -1.05 1.37
CA ASP A 126 -18.55 -1.97 1.82
C ASP A 126 -18.24 -2.96 0.69
N VAL A 127 -16.98 -3.08 0.32
CA VAL A 127 -16.52 -4.08 -0.64
C VAL A 127 -15.96 -5.25 0.14
N VAL A 128 -16.63 -6.40 0.06
CA VAL A 128 -16.38 -7.58 0.90
C VAL A 128 -16.19 -8.83 0.05
N GLY A 129 -15.39 -9.78 0.55
CA GLY A 129 -15.13 -11.04 -0.08
C GLY A 129 -16.11 -12.16 0.38
N PRO A 130 -15.88 -13.41 -0.08
CA PRO A 130 -16.73 -14.57 0.22
C PRO A 130 -16.29 -15.36 1.46
N ILE A 131 -15.24 -14.97 2.17
CA ILE A 131 -14.73 -15.70 3.33
C ILE A 131 -15.61 -15.45 4.55
N CYS A 132 -15.90 -16.51 5.32
CA CYS A 132 -16.68 -16.43 6.55
C CYS A 132 -15.83 -15.88 7.71
N GLU A 133 -15.39 -14.63 7.59
CA GLU A 133 -14.59 -13.89 8.55
C GLU A 133 -15.02 -12.42 8.56
N THR A 134 -15.18 -11.85 9.73
CA THR A 134 -15.57 -10.43 9.89
C THR A 134 -14.56 -9.48 9.26
N GLY A 135 -13.30 -9.88 9.21
CA GLY A 135 -12.21 -9.13 8.58
C GLY A 135 -12.17 -9.22 7.05
N ASP A 136 -13.06 -9.99 6.41
CA ASP A 136 -13.03 -10.16 4.95
C ASP A 136 -13.65 -8.98 4.22
N PHE A 137 -12.89 -7.90 4.18
CA PHE A 137 -13.21 -6.71 3.40
C PHE A 137 -11.99 -6.17 2.64
N LEU A 138 -12.23 -5.65 1.47
CA LEU A 138 -11.27 -4.89 0.68
C LEU A 138 -11.39 -3.38 0.94
N ALA A 139 -12.61 -2.91 1.25
CA ALA A 139 -12.86 -1.53 1.64
C ALA A 139 -14.14 -1.42 2.48
N LEU A 140 -14.16 -0.47 3.41
CA LEU A 140 -15.33 -0.12 4.21
C LEU A 140 -15.72 1.33 3.91
N GLU A 141 -17.04 1.60 3.85
CA GLU A 141 -17.63 2.92 3.63
C GLU A 141 -17.01 3.67 2.43
N ARG A 142 -16.67 2.91 1.38
CA ARG A 142 -16.05 3.45 0.18
C ARG A 142 -17.09 4.08 -0.73
N THR A 143 -16.86 5.33 -1.12
CA THR A 143 -17.65 5.91 -2.22
C THR A 143 -17.27 5.26 -3.54
N LEU A 144 -18.20 4.47 -4.08
CA LEU A 144 -18.02 3.72 -5.32
C LEU A 144 -19.24 3.93 -6.22
N PRO A 145 -19.08 4.06 -7.55
CA PRO A 145 -20.18 4.02 -8.48
C PRO A 145 -21.03 2.76 -8.29
N LYS A 146 -22.33 2.87 -8.58
CA LYS A 146 -23.24 1.72 -8.46
C LYS A 146 -22.85 0.65 -9.49
N VAL A 147 -22.12 -0.36 -9.05
CA VAL A 147 -21.73 -1.51 -9.88
C VAL A 147 -22.78 -2.59 -9.88
N GLU A 148 -22.84 -3.43 -10.91
CA GLU A 148 -23.79 -4.53 -11.05
C GLU A 148 -23.07 -5.88 -11.13
N PRO A 149 -23.73 -7.00 -10.78
CA PRO A 149 -23.15 -8.33 -10.88
C PRO A 149 -22.57 -8.61 -12.27
N GLY A 150 -21.38 -9.26 -12.31
CA GLY A 150 -20.61 -9.55 -13.52
C GLY A 150 -19.67 -8.41 -13.96
N GLU A 151 -19.80 -7.22 -13.37
CA GLU A 151 -18.83 -6.14 -13.63
C GLU A 151 -17.53 -6.36 -12.87
N ARG A 152 -16.47 -5.74 -13.33
CA ARG A 152 -15.13 -5.89 -12.73
C ARG A 152 -14.66 -4.61 -12.07
N LEU A 153 -14.03 -4.81 -10.93
CA LEU A 153 -13.34 -3.78 -10.16
C LEU A 153 -11.84 -4.03 -10.19
N ALA A 154 -11.06 -2.96 -10.16
CA ALA A 154 -9.61 -2.99 -9.99
C ALA A 154 -9.25 -2.33 -8.67
N THR A 155 -8.61 -3.08 -7.78
CA THR A 155 -8.00 -2.56 -6.56
C THR A 155 -6.56 -2.17 -6.86
N LEU A 156 -6.27 -0.87 -6.81
CA LEU A 156 -5.00 -0.30 -7.24
C LEU A 156 -3.89 -0.44 -6.18
N CYS A 157 -2.65 -0.24 -6.59
CA CYS A 157 -1.47 -0.29 -5.72
C CYS A 157 -1.28 -1.63 -5.00
N ALA A 158 -1.67 -2.73 -5.63
CA ALA A 158 -1.55 -4.08 -5.09
C ALA A 158 -0.20 -4.77 -5.40
N GLY A 159 0.73 -4.10 -6.10
CA GLY A 159 2.01 -4.68 -6.53
C GLY A 159 2.99 -4.97 -5.40
N ALA A 160 2.87 -4.25 -4.26
CA ALA A 160 3.64 -4.55 -3.07
C ALA A 160 2.74 -5.14 -1.99
N TYR A 161 3.16 -6.28 -1.41
CA TYR A 161 2.45 -6.96 -0.31
C TYR A 161 1.01 -7.43 -0.66
N GLY A 162 0.62 -7.43 -1.93
CA GLY A 162 -0.58 -8.12 -2.40
C GLY A 162 -0.27 -9.62 -2.46
N PHE A 163 0.31 -10.06 -3.56
CA PHE A 163 0.66 -11.47 -3.75
C PHE A 163 1.61 -12.03 -2.68
N ALA A 164 2.63 -11.27 -2.25
CA ALA A 164 3.60 -11.74 -1.27
C ALA A 164 3.01 -12.02 0.13
N MET A 165 1.82 -11.51 0.45
CA MET A 165 1.09 -11.78 1.69
C MET A 165 -0.18 -12.58 1.46
N SER A 166 -0.45 -13.00 0.23
CA SER A 166 -1.61 -13.83 -0.08
C SER A 166 -1.45 -15.25 0.47
N SER A 167 -2.55 -15.93 0.68
CA SER A 167 -2.61 -17.33 1.10
C SER A 167 -3.70 -18.09 0.33
N ASN A 168 -3.61 -19.40 0.33
CA ASN A 168 -4.65 -20.29 -0.18
C ASN A 168 -5.73 -20.48 0.86
#